data_5fa615289f44efa185d2e3c436afe550
#
_entry.id   5fa615289f44efa185d2e3c436afe550
#
_cell.length_a   1.000
_cell.length_b   1.000
_cell.length_c   1.000
_cell.angle_alpha   90.00
_cell.angle_beta   90.00
_cell.angle_gamma   90.00
#
_symmetry.space_group_name_H-M   'P 1'
#
loop_
_entity.id
_entity.type
_entity.pdbx_description
1 polymer ?
#
loop_
_entity_poly.entity_id
_entity_poly.type
_entity_poly.pdbx_seq_one_letter_code
_entity_poly.pdbx_strand_id
1 'polypeptide(L)'
;MKDAPLPTHYEPWESPVHNALYREHERNPMAKYWDVEGNPYHGIANPEFPYVLTTYRLTEHHTGGGMTRWNSWLAELQPAAFVEISPELAAERGIEPGGWVTVRTARGEAVARALVTRRMRPLRVGGRTVHQVGFPWHFGYAGLVKGSSANDLVSLVADPNVSIHEGKVLTCDIRAGRSQRA
;
A
#
# COMPACT_ATOMS: atom_id res chain seq x y z
N MET A 1 -8.08 -0.62 30.35
CA MET A 1 -7.10 -0.66 29.24
C MET A 1 -7.88 -1.12 28.02
N LYS A 2 -7.87 -0.37 26.92
CA LYS A 2 -8.61 -0.74 25.69
C LYS A 2 -7.85 -1.73 24.82
N ASP A 3 -6.52 -1.76 24.96
CA ASP A 3 -5.64 -2.68 24.24
C ASP A 3 -5.41 -3.95 25.08
N ALA A 4 -5.44 -5.09 24.42
CA ALA A 4 -5.01 -6.33 25.04
C ALA A 4 -3.47 -6.32 25.23
N PRO A 5 -2.95 -6.99 26.25
CA PRO A 5 -1.51 -7.01 26.52
C PRO A 5 -0.71 -7.81 25.48
N LEU A 6 -1.38 -8.59 24.65
CA LEU A 6 -0.78 -9.41 23.59
C LEU A 6 -1.50 -9.15 22.27
N PRO A 7 -0.79 -9.27 21.13
CA PRO A 7 -1.43 -9.26 19.81
C PRO A 7 -2.51 -10.35 19.75
N THR A 8 -3.68 -9.99 19.22
CA THR A 8 -4.79 -10.94 19.08
C THR A 8 -4.73 -11.69 17.77
N HIS A 9 -3.89 -11.23 16.83
CA HIS A 9 -3.82 -11.79 15.49
C HIS A 9 -2.58 -11.31 14.74
N TYR A 10 -2.06 -12.16 13.82
CA TYR A 10 -0.84 -11.89 13.07
C TYR A 10 -1.06 -11.89 11.54
N GLU A 11 -2.13 -12.51 11.05
CA GLU A 11 -2.43 -12.56 9.64
C GLU A 11 -2.99 -11.22 9.17
N PRO A 12 -2.53 -10.72 8.00
CA PRO A 12 -3.10 -9.52 7.39
C PRO A 12 -4.53 -9.78 6.91
N TRP A 13 -5.27 -8.71 6.66
CA TRP A 13 -6.60 -8.80 6.03
C TRP A 13 -6.52 -9.29 4.58
N GLU A 14 -5.48 -8.89 3.85
CA GLU A 14 -5.22 -9.26 2.47
C GLU A 14 -3.85 -9.91 2.33
N SER A 15 -3.73 -10.90 1.45
CA SER A 15 -2.48 -11.54 1.09
C SER A 15 -2.51 -12.02 -0.37
N PRO A 16 -1.42 -11.84 -1.15
CA PRO A 16 -1.35 -12.36 -2.51
C PRO A 16 -1.06 -13.87 -2.56
N VAL A 17 -0.84 -14.50 -1.41
CA VAL A 17 -0.56 -15.92 -1.27
C VAL A 17 -1.35 -16.52 -0.12
N HIS A 18 -1.66 -17.80 -0.23
CA HIS A 18 -2.22 -18.57 0.86
C HIS A 18 -1.24 -18.70 2.03
N ASN A 19 -1.76 -18.74 3.26
CA ASN A 19 -0.96 -18.97 4.44
C ASN A 19 -0.38 -20.39 4.39
N ALA A 20 0.96 -20.49 4.42
CA ALA A 20 1.65 -21.78 4.32
C ALA A 20 1.55 -22.61 5.61
N LEU A 21 1.28 -21.97 6.76
CA LEU A 21 1.25 -22.61 8.07
C LEU A 21 -0.18 -22.90 8.55
N TYR A 22 -1.13 -21.98 8.26
CA TYR A 22 -2.50 -22.03 8.80
C TYR A 22 -3.51 -21.81 7.69
N ARG A 23 -3.83 -22.86 6.96
CA ARG A 23 -4.75 -22.79 5.81
C ARG A 23 -6.19 -22.45 6.18
N GLU A 24 -6.60 -22.73 7.40
CA GLU A 24 -7.97 -22.49 7.88
C GLU A 24 -8.18 -21.04 8.38
N HIS A 25 -7.08 -20.32 8.63
CA HIS A 25 -7.09 -18.96 9.16
C HIS A 25 -6.16 -18.06 8.36
N GLU A 26 -6.48 -17.87 7.09
CA GLU A 26 -5.61 -17.13 6.16
C GLU A 26 -5.71 -15.61 6.30
N ARG A 27 -6.71 -15.11 6.99
CA ARG A 27 -6.92 -13.68 7.29
C ARG A 27 -7.32 -13.51 8.75
N ASN A 28 -7.21 -12.28 9.25
CA ASN A 28 -7.66 -11.91 10.59
C ASN A 28 -9.20 -12.11 10.74
N PRO A 29 -9.67 -13.14 11.46
CA PRO A 29 -11.09 -13.41 11.62
C PRO A 29 -11.79 -12.41 12.55
N MET A 30 -11.03 -11.66 13.34
CA MET A 30 -11.51 -10.71 14.36
C MET A 30 -11.45 -9.26 13.86
N ALA A 31 -10.87 -9.00 12.69
CA ALA A 31 -10.79 -7.65 12.15
C ALA A 31 -12.17 -7.02 11.99
N LYS A 32 -12.27 -5.74 12.31
CA LYS A 32 -13.44 -4.95 11.99
C LYS A 32 -13.38 -4.56 10.52
N TYR A 33 -14.21 -5.15 9.72
CA TYR A 33 -14.37 -4.83 8.31
C TYR A 33 -15.70 -4.10 8.08
N TRP A 34 -15.65 -3.00 7.35
CA TRP A 34 -16.83 -2.27 6.92
C TRP A 34 -17.19 -2.64 5.48
N ASP A 35 -18.25 -3.44 5.35
CA ASP A 35 -18.81 -3.80 4.05
C ASP A 35 -19.68 -2.64 3.54
N VAL A 36 -19.05 -1.74 2.84
CA VAL A 36 -19.68 -0.54 2.25
C VAL A 36 -19.23 -0.36 0.81
N GLU A 37 -20.01 0.40 0.04
CA GLU A 37 -19.65 0.76 -1.33
C GLU A 37 -18.25 1.41 -1.36
N GLY A 38 -17.41 0.97 -2.30
CA GLY A 38 -16.03 1.45 -2.42
C GLY A 38 -15.01 0.72 -1.53
N ASN A 39 -15.44 -0.24 -0.70
CA ASN A 39 -14.55 -1.06 0.13
C ASN A 39 -14.67 -2.57 -0.15
N PRO A 40 -14.54 -3.03 -1.38
CA PRO A 40 -14.68 -4.44 -1.69
C PRO A 40 -13.54 -5.28 -1.10
N TYR A 41 -13.87 -6.51 -0.72
CA TYR A 41 -12.91 -7.54 -0.34
C TYR A 41 -12.78 -8.57 -1.46
N HIS A 42 -11.57 -8.82 -1.94
CA HIS A 42 -11.29 -9.68 -3.08
C HIS A 42 -10.73 -11.07 -2.73
N GLY A 43 -10.69 -11.41 -1.47
CA GLY A 43 -10.18 -12.72 -1.01
C GLY A 43 -8.64 -12.78 -0.94
N ILE A 44 -8.17 -13.90 -0.39
CA ILE A 44 -6.75 -14.24 -0.32
C ILE A 44 -6.30 -14.84 -1.65
N ALA A 45 -5.05 -14.58 -2.03
CA ALA A 45 -4.39 -15.08 -3.24
C ALA A 45 -5.13 -14.77 -4.56
N ASN A 46 -5.80 -13.61 -4.62
CA ASN A 46 -6.45 -13.16 -5.84
C ASN A 46 -5.40 -12.83 -6.92
N PRO A 47 -5.45 -13.48 -8.09
CA PRO A 47 -4.47 -13.26 -9.15
C PRO A 47 -4.51 -11.87 -9.78
N GLU A 48 -5.60 -11.13 -9.60
CA GLU A 48 -5.74 -9.75 -10.07
C GLU A 48 -4.85 -8.76 -9.28
N PHE A 49 -4.49 -9.12 -8.04
CA PHE A 49 -3.67 -8.29 -7.16
C PHE A 49 -2.48 -9.10 -6.61
N PRO A 50 -1.48 -9.42 -7.45
CA PRO A 50 -0.45 -10.40 -7.13
C PRO A 50 0.69 -9.87 -6.23
N TYR A 51 0.71 -8.58 -5.90
CA TYR A 51 1.78 -7.93 -5.15
C TYR A 51 1.32 -7.45 -3.79
N VAL A 52 2.27 -7.30 -2.86
CA VAL A 52 2.02 -6.68 -1.55
C VAL A 52 2.26 -5.19 -1.66
N LEU A 53 1.25 -4.39 -1.32
CA LEU A 53 1.37 -2.95 -1.12
C LEU A 53 1.60 -2.67 0.36
N THR A 54 2.63 -1.90 0.67
CA THR A 54 2.84 -1.35 2.01
C THR A 54 2.87 0.18 1.97
N THR A 55 2.25 0.80 2.96
CA THR A 55 2.34 2.24 3.15
C THR A 55 3.40 2.57 4.21
N TYR A 56 4.08 3.69 4.06
CA TYR A 56 5.10 4.11 5.02
C TYR A 56 5.21 5.64 5.11
N ARG A 57 6.05 6.09 6.04
CA ARG A 57 6.30 7.50 6.30
C ARG A 57 7.69 7.89 5.84
N LEU A 58 7.79 9.12 5.34
CA LEU A 58 9.04 9.82 5.06
C LEU A 58 9.33 10.79 6.21
N THR A 59 10.55 11.28 6.28
CA THR A 59 10.97 12.25 7.31
C THR A 59 10.54 13.69 6.97
N GLU A 60 10.34 13.98 5.70
CA GLU A 60 10.06 15.32 5.17
C GLU A 60 8.61 15.75 5.39
N HIS A 61 7.69 14.79 5.49
CA HIS A 61 6.27 15.08 5.70
C HIS A 61 5.70 14.39 6.93
N HIS A 62 4.74 15.04 7.57
CA HIS A 62 4.09 14.54 8.79
C HIS A 62 2.74 13.89 8.49
N THR A 63 2.51 12.66 8.98
CA THR A 63 1.27 11.88 8.84
C THR A 63 0.72 11.88 7.40
N GLY A 64 -0.52 12.31 7.17
CA GLY A 64 -1.12 12.49 5.84
C GLY A 64 -0.59 13.70 5.06
N GLY A 65 0.38 14.44 5.61
CA GLY A 65 1.02 15.57 4.94
C GLY A 65 0.18 16.86 4.89
N GLY A 66 -1.00 16.87 5.49
CA GLY A 66 -1.95 18.00 5.41
C GLY A 66 -1.38 19.33 5.88
N MET A 67 -0.48 19.32 6.85
CA MET A 67 0.22 20.52 7.34
C MET A 67 1.53 20.77 6.59
N THR A 68 2.32 19.74 6.39
CA THR A 68 3.70 19.87 5.89
C THR A 68 3.80 20.12 4.40
N ARG A 69 2.80 19.72 3.60
CA ARG A 69 2.74 20.04 2.17
C ARG A 69 2.64 21.54 1.85
N TRP A 70 2.35 22.38 2.84
CA TRP A 70 2.32 23.85 2.72
C TRP A 70 3.62 24.52 3.13
N ASN A 71 4.56 23.79 3.73
CA ASN A 71 5.88 24.28 4.08
C ASN A 71 6.79 24.22 2.85
N SER A 72 7.31 25.36 2.40
CA SER A 72 8.10 25.45 1.18
C SER A 72 9.39 24.62 1.22
N TRP A 73 10.08 24.59 2.37
CA TRP A 73 11.31 23.82 2.53
C TRP A 73 11.05 22.30 2.48
N LEU A 74 9.99 21.85 3.14
CA LEU A 74 9.61 20.42 3.11
C LEU A 74 9.07 20.01 1.73
N ALA A 75 8.36 20.92 1.05
CA ALA A 75 7.92 20.72 -0.31
C ALA A 75 9.09 20.64 -1.31
N GLU A 76 10.18 21.42 -1.08
CA GLU A 76 11.39 21.34 -1.88
C GLU A 76 12.15 20.03 -1.65
N LEU A 77 12.27 19.58 -0.39
CA LEU A 77 12.94 18.33 -0.05
C LEU A 77 12.22 17.09 -0.58
N GLN A 78 10.89 17.09 -0.57
CA GLN A 78 10.07 15.98 -1.08
C GLN A 78 8.90 16.50 -1.92
N PRO A 79 9.15 16.84 -3.20
CA PRO A 79 8.20 17.58 -4.04
C PRO A 79 7.10 16.70 -4.66
N ALA A 80 7.27 15.37 -4.70
CA ALA A 80 6.34 14.50 -5.40
C ALA A 80 6.18 13.14 -4.73
N ALA A 81 5.00 12.55 -4.87
CA ALA A 81 4.76 11.15 -4.55
C ALA A 81 5.58 10.24 -5.46
N PHE A 82 6.01 9.13 -4.90
CA PHE A 82 6.67 8.07 -5.66
C PHE A 82 6.14 6.69 -5.25
N VAL A 83 6.39 5.70 -6.11
CA VAL A 83 6.14 4.29 -5.84
C VAL A 83 7.48 3.58 -5.82
N GLU A 84 7.83 2.99 -4.69
CA GLU A 84 9.08 2.27 -4.52
C GLU A 84 8.91 0.80 -4.86
N ILE A 85 9.69 0.31 -5.81
CA ILE A 85 9.65 -1.08 -6.31
C ILE A 85 11.05 -1.63 -6.51
N SER A 86 11.16 -2.97 -6.56
CA SER A 86 12.42 -3.63 -6.87
C SER A 86 12.78 -3.52 -8.36
N PRO A 87 14.07 -3.65 -8.73
CA PRO A 87 14.49 -3.76 -10.12
C PRO A 87 13.85 -4.93 -10.86
N GLU A 88 13.65 -6.05 -10.17
CA GLU A 88 13.02 -7.25 -10.72
C GLU A 88 11.56 -6.98 -11.12
N LEU A 89 10.78 -6.34 -10.24
CA LEU A 89 9.40 -5.96 -10.55
C LEU A 89 9.34 -4.91 -11.65
N ALA A 90 10.25 -3.94 -11.63
CA ALA A 90 10.35 -2.94 -12.69
C ALA A 90 10.58 -3.58 -14.06
N ALA A 91 11.51 -4.53 -14.15
CA ALA A 91 11.77 -5.28 -15.39
C ALA A 91 10.57 -6.13 -15.82
N GLU A 92 9.93 -6.84 -14.89
CA GLU A 92 8.74 -7.67 -15.16
C GLU A 92 7.58 -6.86 -15.75
N ARG A 93 7.41 -5.62 -15.29
CA ARG A 93 6.31 -4.74 -15.68
C ARG A 93 6.67 -3.66 -16.70
N GLY A 94 7.90 -3.67 -17.23
CA GLY A 94 8.37 -2.68 -18.18
C GLY A 94 8.34 -1.25 -17.63
N ILE A 95 8.65 -1.09 -16.34
CA ILE A 95 8.63 0.20 -15.65
C ILE A 95 10.04 0.79 -15.65
N GLU A 96 10.18 1.96 -16.23
CA GLU A 96 11.44 2.71 -16.22
C GLU A 96 11.60 3.53 -14.94
N PRO A 97 12.85 3.64 -14.38
CA PRO A 97 13.11 4.53 -13.25
C PRO A 97 12.66 5.97 -13.54
N GLY A 98 11.91 6.57 -12.62
CA GLY A 98 11.33 7.89 -12.79
C GLY A 98 10.13 7.96 -13.73
N GLY A 99 9.77 6.86 -14.39
CA GLY A 99 8.56 6.74 -15.20
C GLY A 99 7.28 6.86 -14.39
N TRP A 100 6.17 7.21 -15.04
CA TRP A 100 4.87 7.19 -14.39
C TRP A 100 4.38 5.75 -14.21
N VAL A 101 3.80 5.48 -13.06
CA VAL A 101 3.15 4.21 -12.75
C VAL A 101 1.78 4.43 -12.13
N THR A 102 0.91 3.47 -12.32
CA THR A 102 -0.38 3.37 -11.65
C THR A 102 -0.36 2.15 -10.76
N VAL A 103 -0.60 2.34 -9.46
CA VAL A 103 -0.87 1.27 -8.50
C VAL A 103 -2.37 1.12 -8.40
N ARG A 104 -2.87 -0.10 -8.49
CA ARG A 104 -4.29 -0.44 -8.39
C ARG A 104 -4.54 -1.44 -7.27
N THR A 105 -5.53 -1.18 -6.47
CA THR A 105 -6.10 -2.13 -5.50
C THR A 105 -7.58 -2.38 -5.82
N ALA A 106 -8.23 -3.19 -5.05
CA ALA A 106 -9.68 -3.40 -5.14
C ALA A 106 -10.50 -2.11 -4.98
N ARG A 107 -9.98 -1.10 -4.27
CA ARG A 107 -10.69 0.14 -3.91
C ARG A 107 -10.46 1.26 -4.89
N GLY A 108 -9.28 1.33 -5.49
CA GLY A 108 -8.98 2.43 -6.40
C GLY A 108 -7.58 2.39 -6.99
N GLU A 109 -7.20 3.51 -7.59
CA GLU A 109 -5.92 3.68 -8.26
C GLU A 109 -5.19 4.92 -7.72
N ALA A 110 -3.87 4.83 -7.66
CA ALA A 110 -2.99 5.95 -7.36
C ALA A 110 -1.87 6.04 -8.38
N VAL A 111 -1.49 7.26 -8.73
CA VAL A 111 -0.47 7.53 -9.76
C VAL A 111 0.71 8.26 -9.12
N ALA A 112 1.92 7.78 -9.41
CA ALA A 112 3.16 8.42 -8.95
C ALA A 112 4.34 8.10 -9.88
N ARG A 113 5.53 8.61 -9.55
CA ARG A 113 6.77 8.25 -10.25
C ARG A 113 7.36 6.97 -9.65
N ALA A 114 7.93 6.11 -10.49
CA ALA A 114 8.61 4.91 -10.03
C ALA A 114 9.99 5.23 -9.42
N LEU A 115 10.19 4.84 -8.18
CA LEU A 115 11.50 4.77 -7.54
C LEU A 115 11.97 3.31 -7.55
N VAL A 116 12.81 2.97 -8.52
CA VAL A 116 13.36 1.62 -8.64
C VAL A 116 14.58 1.49 -7.73
N THR A 117 14.49 0.61 -6.72
CA THR A 117 15.51 0.48 -5.69
C THR A 117 15.65 -0.94 -5.16
N ARG A 118 16.87 -1.32 -4.80
CA ARG A 118 17.16 -2.63 -4.19
C ARG A 118 16.70 -2.75 -2.73
N ARG A 119 16.15 -1.70 -2.12
CA ARG A 119 15.57 -1.77 -0.76
C ARG A 119 14.29 -2.61 -0.73
N MET A 120 13.46 -2.52 -1.78
CA MET A 120 12.20 -3.27 -1.91
C MET A 120 12.46 -4.67 -2.46
N ARG A 121 13.13 -5.51 -1.66
CA ARG A 121 13.45 -6.88 -2.08
C ARG A 121 12.20 -7.73 -2.15
N PRO A 122 12.09 -8.62 -3.16
CA PRO A 122 11.02 -9.61 -3.18
C PRO A 122 11.06 -10.53 -1.96
N LEU A 123 9.89 -10.89 -1.48
CA LEU A 123 9.73 -11.89 -0.41
C LEU A 123 9.72 -13.31 -1.00
N ARG A 124 10.10 -14.29 -0.20
CA ARG A 124 9.96 -15.71 -0.51
C ARG A 124 8.93 -16.32 0.44
N VAL A 125 7.76 -16.66 -0.07
CA VAL A 125 6.64 -17.19 0.72
C VAL A 125 6.14 -18.48 0.07
N GLY A 126 6.19 -19.60 0.78
CA GLY A 126 5.72 -20.89 0.28
C GLY A 126 6.35 -21.31 -1.06
N GLY A 127 7.64 -21.01 -1.28
CA GLY A 127 8.34 -21.27 -2.54
C GLY A 127 8.05 -20.27 -3.68
N ARG A 128 7.14 -19.33 -3.48
CA ARG A 128 6.79 -18.29 -4.45
C ARG A 128 7.58 -17.00 -4.19
N THR A 129 7.87 -16.26 -5.26
CA THR A 129 8.39 -14.89 -5.18
C THR A 129 7.20 -13.93 -5.09
N VAL A 130 7.18 -13.07 -4.08
CA VAL A 130 6.14 -12.04 -3.87
C VAL A 130 6.81 -10.68 -3.89
N HIS A 131 6.50 -9.86 -4.87
CA HIS A 131 7.03 -8.51 -4.96
C HIS A 131 6.31 -7.55 -4.02
N GLN A 132 7.05 -6.55 -3.55
CA GLN A 132 6.56 -5.48 -2.69
C GLN A 132 6.49 -4.17 -3.46
N VAL A 133 5.44 -3.41 -3.19
CA VAL A 133 5.21 -2.07 -3.70
C VAL A 133 5.10 -1.13 -2.50
N GLY A 134 5.94 -0.12 -2.43
CA GLY A 134 5.94 0.86 -1.35
C GLY A 134 5.28 2.17 -1.79
N PHE A 135 4.36 2.71 -0.97
CA PHE A 135 3.68 3.96 -1.25
C PHE A 135 3.72 4.91 -0.04
N PRO A 136 4.30 6.12 -0.14
CA PRO A 136 4.32 7.08 0.95
C PRO A 136 2.93 7.63 1.26
N TRP A 137 2.62 7.76 2.54
CA TRP A 137 1.30 8.19 3.02
C TRP A 137 1.04 9.71 2.94
N HIS A 138 1.98 10.52 2.53
CA HIS A 138 2.00 11.96 2.79
C HIS A 138 1.33 12.85 1.75
N PHE A 139 0.81 12.30 0.67
CA PHE A 139 0.32 13.07 -0.47
C PHE A 139 -1.22 13.14 -0.53
N GLY A 140 -1.72 14.08 -1.29
CA GLY A 140 -3.13 14.35 -1.47
C GLY A 140 -3.35 15.52 -2.43
N TYR A 141 -4.58 15.94 -2.59
CA TYR A 141 -5.03 16.90 -3.60
C TYR A 141 -4.64 18.37 -3.35
N ALA A 142 -4.27 18.73 -2.11
CA ALA A 142 -3.99 20.12 -1.73
C ALA A 142 -2.60 20.30 -1.12
N GLY A 143 -1.99 21.46 -1.36
CA GLY A 143 -0.67 21.85 -0.87
C GLY A 143 0.18 22.47 -1.97
N LEU A 144 1.39 22.93 -1.62
CA LEU A 144 2.42 23.32 -2.60
C LEU A 144 2.84 22.10 -3.43
N VAL A 145 2.92 20.94 -2.79
CA VAL A 145 3.10 19.64 -3.44
C VAL A 145 1.82 18.84 -3.36
N LYS A 146 1.51 18.11 -4.42
CA LYS A 146 0.29 17.33 -4.57
C LYS A 146 0.62 15.93 -5.10
N GLY A 147 -0.31 14.99 -4.93
CA GLY A 147 -0.19 13.64 -5.47
C GLY A 147 -1.42 12.82 -5.11
N SER A 148 -1.49 11.60 -5.62
CA SER A 148 -2.52 10.64 -5.24
C SER A 148 -2.44 10.32 -3.76
N SER A 149 -3.58 10.16 -3.13
CA SER A 149 -3.67 9.77 -1.73
C SER A 149 -3.50 8.26 -1.57
N ALA A 150 -2.70 7.84 -0.58
CA ALA A 150 -2.66 6.43 -0.19
C ALA A 150 -4.03 5.94 0.32
N ASN A 151 -4.90 6.83 0.79
CA ASN A 151 -6.25 6.47 1.23
C ASN A 151 -7.12 5.90 0.11
N ASP A 152 -6.85 6.25 -1.14
CA ASP A 152 -7.57 5.71 -2.29
C ASP A 152 -7.27 4.22 -2.56
N LEU A 153 -6.20 3.71 -1.94
CA LEU A 153 -5.74 2.34 -2.11
C LEU A 153 -6.11 1.41 -0.95
N VAL A 154 -6.29 1.95 0.26
CA VAL A 154 -6.41 1.13 1.48
C VAL A 154 -7.84 0.71 1.74
N SER A 155 -8.00 -0.47 2.37
CA SER A 155 -9.30 -0.98 2.81
C SER A 155 -9.74 -0.34 4.12
N LEU A 156 -11.03 -0.20 4.33
CA LEU A 156 -11.61 0.14 5.63
C LEU A 156 -11.68 -1.13 6.48
N VAL A 157 -10.58 -1.43 7.12
CA VAL A 157 -10.42 -2.55 8.04
C VAL A 157 -9.57 -2.11 9.24
N ALA A 158 -9.91 -2.58 10.42
CA ALA A 158 -9.27 -2.14 11.64
C ALA A 158 -9.07 -3.28 12.64
N ASP A 159 -8.12 -3.06 13.53
CA ASP A 159 -7.90 -3.89 14.71
C ASP A 159 -9.20 -4.06 15.51
N PRO A 160 -9.50 -5.27 16.01
CA PRO A 160 -10.75 -5.56 16.71
C PRO A 160 -10.90 -4.82 18.04
N ASN A 161 -9.81 -4.50 18.72
CA ASN A 161 -9.83 -3.93 20.07
C ASN A 161 -9.88 -2.40 20.03
N VAL A 162 -8.98 -1.78 19.27
CA VAL A 162 -8.76 -0.33 19.31
C VAL A 162 -9.16 0.38 18.02
N SER A 163 -9.61 -0.37 17.03
CA SER A 163 -10.01 0.15 15.72
C SER A 163 -8.90 0.93 14.99
N ILE A 164 -7.63 0.56 15.23
CA ILE A 164 -6.52 1.08 14.46
C ILE A 164 -6.59 0.49 13.06
N HIS A 165 -6.51 1.37 12.07
CA HIS A 165 -6.60 1.02 10.66
C HIS A 165 -5.45 0.14 10.19
N GLU A 166 -5.75 -0.96 9.52
CA GLU A 166 -4.77 -1.87 8.91
C GLU A 166 -4.36 -1.36 7.52
N GLY A 167 -3.35 -0.50 7.47
CA GLY A 167 -2.90 0.14 6.22
C GLY A 167 -1.52 -0.30 5.74
N LYS A 168 -0.99 -1.43 6.24
CA LYS A 168 0.41 -1.83 5.99
C LYS A 168 0.58 -3.03 5.06
N VAL A 169 -0.38 -3.92 5.01
CA VAL A 169 -0.35 -5.08 4.12
C VAL A 169 -1.66 -5.13 3.34
N LEU A 170 -1.56 -4.80 2.07
CA LEU A 170 -2.67 -4.77 1.12
C LEU A 170 -2.24 -5.52 -0.13
N THR A 171 -3.18 -5.93 -0.95
CA THR A 171 -2.87 -6.52 -2.26
C THR A 171 -3.06 -5.50 -3.37
N CYS A 172 -2.16 -5.51 -4.34
CA CYS A 172 -2.19 -4.58 -5.46
C CYS A 172 -1.69 -5.20 -6.76
N ASP A 173 -1.99 -4.51 -7.85
CA ASP A 173 -1.28 -4.59 -9.12
C ASP A 173 -0.58 -3.26 -9.42
N ILE A 174 0.43 -3.29 -10.29
CA ILE A 174 1.16 -2.10 -10.75
C ILE A 174 1.39 -2.17 -12.26
N ARG A 175 1.22 -1.05 -12.93
CA ARG A 175 1.48 -0.94 -14.38
C ARG A 175 2.23 0.34 -14.72
N ALA A 176 3.00 0.30 -15.81
CA ALA A 176 3.59 1.49 -16.37
C ALA A 176 2.52 2.45 -16.90
N GLY A 177 2.81 3.76 -16.82
CA GLY A 177 1.93 4.81 -17.32
C GLY A 177 0.96 5.38 -16.27
N ARG A 178 0.25 6.43 -16.68
CA ARG A 178 -0.76 7.11 -15.85
C ARG A 178 -2.16 6.60 -16.16
N SER A 179 -2.96 6.36 -15.14
CA SER A 179 -4.39 6.20 -15.28
C SER A 179 -5.04 7.54 -15.64
N GLN A 180 -6.06 7.50 -16.49
CA GLN A 180 -6.88 8.68 -16.81
C GLN A 180 -7.86 9.07 -15.67
N ARG A 181 -8.00 8.20 -14.66
CA ARG A 181 -8.94 8.34 -13.54
C ARG A 181 -8.29 8.91 -12.27
N ALA A 182 -6.98 9.11 -12.27
CA ALA A 182 -6.22 9.59 -11.11
C ALA A 182 -5.75 11.05 -11.30
#